data_7da3d3333b47857d8785ab01a04bd6e4
#
_entry.id   7da3d3333b47857d8785ab01a04bd6e4
#
_cell.length_a   1.000
_cell.length_b   1.000
_cell.length_c   1.000
_cell.angle_alpha   90.00
_cell.angle_beta   90.00
_cell.angle_gamma   90.00
#
_symmetry.space_group_name_H-M   'P 1'
#
loop_
_entity.id
_entity.type
_entity.pdbx_description
1 polymer ?
#
loop_
_entity_poly.entity_id
_entity_poly.type
_entity_poly.pdbx_seq_one_letter_code
_entity_poly.pdbx_strand_id
1 'polypeptide(L)'
;MSIFLLLLFIYNIYIFNVGGTYEKENNLSSKILAKLEYFNPAGSAKDRIAKAMILDAFSKGVIDRDSVIIEPTSGNTGIGLAAVGAIRGYRTIIVMPDTMSAERRILMKAYGAELVLTDGSLGMSGSIAKAEELAKEIPGAFIPGQFDNPANPQAHFETTGPEIWHDTDGEIAAFVAGAGTGGTVSGTGKYLKSVSKSVKIIAVEPKNSPVLSGGEAGKHGIQGIGANFVPHNYSGEFVDEVVTVSTEEAY
;
A
#
# COMPACT_ATOMS: atom_id res chain seq x y z
N MET A 1 -26.27 6.89 -20.63
CA MET A 1 -26.07 6.01 -19.47
C MET A 1 -24.66 6.27 -19.00
N SER A 2 -24.54 6.92 -17.88
CA SER A 2 -23.37 7.70 -17.47
C SER A 2 -22.17 6.81 -17.06
N ILE A 3 -20.96 7.21 -17.47
CA ILE A 3 -19.65 6.68 -17.01
C ILE A 3 -19.58 6.52 -15.47
N PHE A 4 -20.43 7.25 -14.73
CA PHE A 4 -20.56 7.15 -13.28
C PHE A 4 -21.09 5.77 -12.79
N LEU A 5 -21.87 5.07 -13.60
CA LEU A 5 -22.41 3.75 -13.22
C LEU A 5 -21.36 2.64 -13.38
N LEU A 6 -20.39 2.80 -14.28
CA LEU A 6 -19.31 1.84 -14.49
C LEU A 6 -18.30 1.85 -13.34
N LEU A 7 -18.11 3.00 -12.69
CA LEU A 7 -17.19 3.14 -11.53
C LEU A 7 -17.74 2.52 -10.23
N LEU A 8 -19.06 2.35 -10.11
CA LEU A 8 -19.69 1.71 -8.95
C LEU A 8 -19.56 0.18 -8.96
N PHE A 9 -19.38 -0.44 -10.14
CA PHE A 9 -19.21 -1.89 -10.28
C PHE A 9 -17.76 -2.38 -10.05
N ILE A 10 -16.77 -1.49 -9.98
CA ILE A 10 -15.34 -1.86 -9.88
C ILE A 10 -14.90 -2.08 -8.42
N TYR A 11 -15.73 -1.77 -7.42
CA TYR A 11 -15.36 -1.87 -6.00
C TYR A 11 -15.64 -3.23 -5.33
N ASN A 12 -16.20 -4.20 -6.02
CA ASN A 12 -16.26 -5.58 -5.52
C ASN A 12 -14.98 -6.31 -5.94
N ILE A 13 -13.89 -6.07 -5.21
CA ILE A 13 -12.65 -6.82 -5.39
C ILE A 13 -12.88 -8.17 -4.74
N TYR A 14 -13.07 -9.16 -5.58
CA TYR A 14 -13.45 -10.51 -5.21
C TYR A 14 -12.43 -11.16 -4.28
N ILE A 15 -12.93 -11.86 -3.27
CA ILE A 15 -12.16 -12.84 -2.51
C ILE A 15 -12.25 -14.18 -3.23
N PHE A 16 -11.11 -14.82 -3.47
CA PHE A 16 -11.02 -16.11 -4.12
C PHE A 16 -10.48 -17.16 -3.15
N ASN A 17 -11.06 -18.36 -3.19
CA ASN A 17 -10.44 -19.51 -2.55
C ASN A 17 -9.20 -19.93 -3.34
N VAL A 18 -8.04 -19.77 -2.74
CA VAL A 18 -6.73 -20.11 -3.32
C VAL A 18 -6.12 -21.37 -2.69
N GLY A 19 -6.72 -21.88 -1.61
CA GLY A 19 -6.21 -23.04 -0.88
C GLY A 19 -6.37 -24.38 -1.60
N GLY A 20 -7.51 -24.59 -2.25
CA GLY A 20 -7.78 -25.70 -3.18
C GLY A 20 -7.14 -27.05 -2.81
N THR A 21 -6.09 -27.44 -3.57
CA THR A 21 -5.34 -28.67 -3.36
C THR A 21 -4.56 -28.65 -2.06
N TYR A 22 -3.95 -27.51 -1.70
CA TYR A 22 -3.13 -27.37 -0.48
C TYR A 22 -3.96 -27.60 0.80
N GLU A 23 -5.20 -27.10 0.85
CA GLU A 23 -6.12 -27.36 1.96
C GLU A 23 -6.39 -28.86 2.14
N LYS A 24 -6.60 -29.57 1.02
CA LYS A 24 -6.88 -31.00 1.02
C LYS A 24 -5.67 -31.84 1.41
N GLU A 25 -4.51 -31.56 0.83
CA GLU A 25 -3.25 -32.28 1.11
C GLU A 25 -2.78 -32.14 2.56
N ASN A 26 -3.05 -30.97 3.17
CA ASN A 26 -2.67 -30.68 4.54
C ASN A 26 -3.81 -30.88 5.55
N ASN A 27 -4.97 -31.41 5.11
CA ASN A 27 -6.15 -31.65 5.96
C ASN A 27 -6.58 -30.39 6.74
N LEU A 28 -6.54 -29.22 6.11
CA LEU A 28 -6.95 -27.98 6.74
C LEU A 28 -8.47 -27.92 6.85
N SER A 29 -8.95 -27.55 8.03
CA SER A 29 -10.39 -27.34 8.28
C SER A 29 -10.88 -25.97 7.82
N SER A 30 -9.95 -25.03 7.59
CA SER A 30 -10.23 -23.65 7.18
C SER A 30 -9.92 -23.45 5.70
N LYS A 31 -10.67 -22.57 5.05
CA LYS A 31 -10.39 -22.12 3.69
C LYS A 31 -9.30 -21.05 3.68
N ILE A 32 -8.46 -21.07 2.66
CA ILE A 32 -7.47 -20.02 2.39
C ILE A 32 -8.04 -19.13 1.28
N LEU A 33 -8.35 -17.90 1.65
CA LEU A 33 -8.95 -16.90 0.77
C LEU A 33 -7.93 -15.80 0.46
N ALA A 34 -7.89 -15.33 -0.78
CA ALA A 34 -7.08 -14.18 -1.19
C ALA A 34 -7.94 -13.03 -1.68
N LYS A 35 -7.74 -11.84 -1.11
CA LYS A 35 -8.30 -10.59 -1.63
C LYS A 35 -7.34 -10.03 -2.68
N LEU A 36 -7.77 -10.02 -3.94
CA LEU A 36 -6.91 -9.78 -5.10
C LEU A 36 -6.85 -8.30 -5.45
N GLU A 37 -6.00 -7.54 -4.78
CA GLU A 37 -5.82 -6.10 -4.94
C GLU A 37 -5.19 -5.68 -6.29
N TYR A 38 -4.69 -6.62 -7.10
CA TYR A 38 -4.19 -6.31 -8.45
C TYR A 38 -5.30 -5.97 -9.46
N PHE A 39 -6.56 -6.22 -9.12
CA PHE A 39 -7.71 -5.77 -9.91
C PHE A 39 -8.08 -4.30 -9.69
N ASN A 40 -7.44 -3.61 -8.75
CA ASN A 40 -7.57 -2.16 -8.64
C ASN A 40 -7.13 -1.45 -9.94
N PRO A 41 -7.67 -0.27 -10.27
CA PRO A 41 -7.44 0.41 -11.56
C PRO A 41 -5.96 0.62 -11.94
N ALA A 42 -5.09 0.91 -10.97
CA ALA A 42 -3.65 1.01 -11.20
C ALA A 42 -2.87 -0.23 -10.74
N GLY A 43 -3.58 -1.32 -10.41
CA GLY A 43 -3.04 -2.67 -10.27
C GLY A 43 -2.53 -3.04 -8.89
N SER A 44 -2.86 -2.32 -7.82
CA SER A 44 -2.41 -2.69 -6.47
C SER A 44 -3.26 -2.13 -5.34
N ALA A 45 -3.02 -2.63 -4.11
CA ALA A 45 -3.58 -2.07 -2.88
C ALA A 45 -3.21 -0.58 -2.65
N LYS A 46 -2.15 -0.09 -3.28
CA LYS A 46 -1.70 1.30 -3.13
C LYS A 46 -2.62 2.32 -3.80
N ASP A 47 -3.49 1.90 -4.69
CA ASP A 47 -4.53 2.75 -5.29
C ASP A 47 -5.45 3.32 -4.22
N ARG A 48 -5.76 2.52 -3.20
CA ARG A 48 -6.59 2.92 -2.07
C ARG A 48 -5.97 4.07 -1.28
N ILE A 49 -4.71 3.89 -0.90
CA ILE A 49 -4.01 4.90 -0.09
C ILE A 49 -3.65 6.14 -0.91
N ALA A 50 -3.31 6.00 -2.18
CA ALA A 50 -3.07 7.13 -3.07
C ALA A 50 -4.32 8.03 -3.16
N LYS A 51 -5.49 7.43 -3.40
CA LYS A 51 -6.77 8.14 -3.40
C LYS A 51 -7.05 8.78 -2.04
N ALA A 52 -6.90 8.05 -0.94
CA ALA A 52 -7.23 8.53 0.39
C ALA A 52 -6.36 9.70 0.82
N MET A 53 -5.04 9.61 0.65
CA MET A 53 -4.10 10.68 1.02
C MET A 53 -4.39 11.98 0.26
N ILE A 54 -4.69 11.91 -1.05
CA ILE A 54 -5.04 13.08 -1.86
C ILE A 54 -6.38 13.66 -1.46
N LEU A 55 -7.41 12.82 -1.24
CA LEU A 55 -8.73 13.30 -0.84
C LEU A 55 -8.73 13.91 0.57
N ASP A 56 -8.03 13.31 1.49
CA ASP A 56 -7.86 13.81 2.86
C ASP A 56 -7.18 15.19 2.85
N ALA A 57 -6.05 15.32 2.13
CA ALA A 57 -5.34 16.58 2.00
C ALA A 57 -6.20 17.68 1.36
N PHE A 58 -6.97 17.34 0.32
CA PHE A 58 -7.90 18.29 -0.31
C PHE A 58 -9.02 18.69 0.64
N SER A 59 -9.64 17.75 1.35
CA SER A 59 -10.74 18.02 2.28
C SER A 59 -10.32 18.91 3.46
N LYS A 60 -9.07 18.81 3.86
CA LYS A 60 -8.46 19.62 4.92
C LYS A 60 -7.92 20.97 4.43
N GLY A 61 -8.00 21.26 3.14
CA GLY A 61 -7.45 22.46 2.55
C GLY A 61 -5.92 22.54 2.55
N VAL A 62 -5.25 21.39 2.72
CA VAL A 62 -3.79 21.28 2.62
C VAL A 62 -3.32 21.41 1.17
N ILE A 63 -4.14 20.91 0.24
CA ILE A 63 -3.95 21.06 -1.20
C ILE A 63 -5.19 21.65 -1.84
N ASP A 64 -4.98 22.33 -2.96
CA ASP A 64 -6.03 22.87 -3.84
C ASP A 64 -5.86 22.30 -5.26
N ARG A 65 -6.54 22.88 -6.26
CA ARG A 65 -6.51 22.38 -7.64
C ARG A 65 -5.19 22.63 -8.36
N ASP A 66 -4.42 23.62 -7.91
CA ASP A 66 -3.16 24.03 -8.52
C ASP A 66 -1.94 23.39 -7.82
N SER A 67 -2.19 22.60 -6.78
CA SER A 67 -1.14 21.93 -6.01
C SER A 67 -0.40 20.87 -6.82
N VAL A 68 0.87 20.65 -6.50
CA VAL A 68 1.75 19.67 -7.14
C VAL A 68 2.03 18.53 -6.17
N ILE A 69 1.72 17.31 -6.58
CA ILE A 69 1.99 16.11 -5.77
C ILE A 69 3.40 15.63 -6.04
N ILE A 70 4.20 15.46 -4.99
CA ILE A 70 5.57 14.96 -5.08
C ILE A 70 5.71 13.77 -4.13
N GLU A 71 6.17 12.61 -4.62
CA GLU A 71 6.39 11.45 -3.73
C GLU A 71 7.71 10.75 -4.06
N PRO A 72 8.58 10.54 -3.04
CA PRO A 72 9.77 9.71 -3.19
C PRO A 72 9.36 8.23 -3.09
N THR A 73 9.20 7.57 -4.23
CA THR A 73 8.79 6.17 -4.27
C THR A 73 9.15 5.52 -5.59
N SER A 74 9.59 4.29 -5.55
CA SER A 74 9.88 3.47 -6.74
C SER A 74 8.83 2.39 -7.01
N GLY A 75 7.81 2.32 -6.15
CA GLY A 75 6.86 1.21 -6.14
C GLY A 75 5.43 1.60 -6.53
N ASN A 76 4.52 0.72 -6.12
CA ASN A 76 3.10 0.81 -6.46
C ASN A 76 2.42 2.10 -5.95
N THR A 77 2.93 2.72 -4.90
CA THR A 77 2.41 4.03 -4.43
C THR A 77 2.59 5.11 -5.49
N GLY A 78 3.75 5.14 -6.17
CA GLY A 78 3.97 6.08 -7.27
C GLY A 78 3.03 5.86 -8.45
N ILE A 79 2.73 4.61 -8.78
CA ILE A 79 1.76 4.26 -9.83
C ILE A 79 0.35 4.73 -9.42
N GLY A 80 -0.06 4.43 -8.19
CA GLY A 80 -1.35 4.86 -7.67
C GLY A 80 -1.51 6.38 -7.62
N LEU A 81 -0.48 7.11 -7.15
CA LEU A 81 -0.49 8.58 -7.13
C LEU A 81 -0.51 9.18 -8.54
N ALA A 82 0.24 8.61 -9.49
CA ALA A 82 0.20 9.02 -10.89
C ALA A 82 -1.21 8.85 -11.48
N ALA A 83 -1.84 7.70 -11.25
CA ALA A 83 -3.20 7.44 -11.72
C ALA A 83 -4.23 8.39 -11.09
N VAL A 84 -4.19 8.60 -9.78
CA VAL A 84 -5.09 9.53 -9.07
C VAL A 84 -4.83 10.97 -9.52
N GLY A 85 -3.57 11.36 -9.69
CA GLY A 85 -3.17 12.67 -10.19
C GLY A 85 -3.75 12.94 -11.57
N ALA A 86 -3.61 11.98 -12.50
CA ALA A 86 -4.20 12.09 -13.84
C ALA A 86 -5.73 12.28 -13.81
N ILE A 87 -6.44 11.50 -12.98
CA ILE A 87 -7.91 11.58 -12.86
C ILE A 87 -8.36 12.92 -12.26
N ARG A 88 -7.58 13.46 -11.32
CA ARG A 88 -7.90 14.69 -10.58
C ARG A 88 -7.34 15.96 -11.20
N GLY A 89 -6.48 15.83 -12.21
CA GLY A 89 -5.82 16.95 -12.88
C GLY A 89 -4.63 17.53 -12.11
N TYR A 90 -4.05 16.77 -11.17
CA TYR A 90 -2.85 17.20 -10.45
C TYR A 90 -1.58 16.95 -11.27
N ARG A 91 -0.70 17.93 -11.30
CA ARG A 91 0.68 17.72 -11.67
C ARG A 91 1.30 16.76 -10.65
N THR A 92 1.89 15.65 -11.10
CA THR A 92 2.44 14.61 -10.22
C THR A 92 3.88 14.35 -10.58
N ILE A 93 4.78 14.48 -9.61
CA ILE A 93 6.22 14.25 -9.73
C ILE A 93 6.59 13.06 -8.85
N ILE A 94 7.14 12.01 -9.46
CA ILE A 94 7.63 10.85 -8.72
C ILE A 94 9.15 10.87 -8.74
N VAL A 95 9.75 10.82 -7.56
CA VAL A 95 11.20 10.85 -7.38
C VAL A 95 11.69 9.45 -7.03
N MET A 96 12.65 8.90 -7.80
CA MET A 96 13.14 7.55 -7.59
C MET A 96 14.58 7.37 -8.04
N PRO A 97 15.31 6.35 -7.51
CA PRO A 97 16.62 5.99 -8.02
C PRO A 97 16.56 5.54 -9.50
N ASP A 98 17.59 5.84 -10.25
CA ASP A 98 17.70 5.47 -11.68
C ASP A 98 17.88 3.96 -11.92
N THR A 99 18.19 3.20 -10.87
CA THR A 99 18.30 1.74 -10.88
C THR A 99 16.94 1.02 -10.83
N MET A 100 15.83 1.75 -10.68
CA MET A 100 14.49 1.16 -10.60
C MET A 100 13.98 0.67 -11.96
N SER A 101 13.06 -0.33 -11.93
CA SER A 101 12.61 -1.03 -13.13
C SER A 101 12.03 -0.10 -14.21
N ALA A 102 12.35 -0.39 -15.47
CA ALA A 102 11.88 0.38 -16.63
C ALA A 102 10.35 0.31 -16.77
N GLU A 103 9.74 -0.84 -16.45
CA GLU A 103 8.30 -1.06 -16.56
C GLU A 103 7.51 -0.12 -15.67
N ARG A 104 7.94 0.07 -14.42
CA ARG A 104 7.31 1.00 -13.48
C ARG A 104 7.42 2.44 -13.94
N ARG A 105 8.59 2.82 -14.49
CA ARG A 105 8.80 4.15 -15.06
C ARG A 105 7.90 4.42 -16.26
N ILE A 106 7.75 3.44 -17.14
CA ILE A 106 6.86 3.52 -18.32
C ILE A 106 5.42 3.69 -17.86
N LEU A 107 4.97 2.90 -16.89
CA LEU A 107 3.60 2.94 -16.38
C LEU A 107 3.26 4.28 -15.72
N MET A 108 4.15 4.80 -14.86
CA MET A 108 3.94 6.12 -14.24
C MET A 108 3.89 7.24 -15.26
N LYS A 109 4.77 7.20 -16.30
CA LYS A 109 4.73 8.15 -17.41
C LYS A 109 3.45 8.02 -18.24
N ALA A 110 2.94 6.81 -18.45
CA ALA A 110 1.69 6.59 -19.18
C ALA A 110 0.49 7.21 -18.46
N TYR A 111 0.52 7.29 -17.11
CA TYR A 111 -0.43 8.07 -16.30
C TYR A 111 -0.13 9.57 -16.28
N GLY A 112 0.91 10.05 -16.98
CA GLY A 112 1.23 11.49 -17.05
C GLY A 112 2.11 12.01 -15.93
N ALA A 113 2.69 11.16 -15.07
CA ALA A 113 3.60 11.62 -14.03
C ALA A 113 4.96 12.03 -14.61
N GLU A 114 5.52 13.10 -14.07
CA GLU A 114 6.91 13.50 -14.27
C GLU A 114 7.82 12.62 -13.41
N LEU A 115 8.92 12.13 -13.98
CA LEU A 115 9.89 11.33 -13.22
C LEU A 115 11.17 12.13 -13.02
N VAL A 116 11.56 12.25 -11.76
CA VAL A 116 12.87 12.77 -11.36
C VAL A 116 13.72 11.59 -10.90
N LEU A 117 14.79 11.30 -11.64
CA LEU A 117 15.71 10.21 -11.31
C LEU A 117 16.86 10.73 -10.48
N THR A 118 17.18 10.02 -9.41
CA THR A 118 18.32 10.28 -8.53
C THR A 118 19.38 9.21 -8.72
N ASP A 119 20.61 9.50 -8.31
CA ASP A 119 21.72 8.54 -8.33
C ASP A 119 21.36 7.28 -7.53
N GLY A 120 21.36 6.13 -8.20
CA GLY A 120 21.02 4.84 -7.59
C GLY A 120 21.92 4.44 -6.44
N SER A 121 23.16 4.94 -6.38
CA SER A 121 24.09 4.69 -5.27
C SER A 121 23.59 5.27 -3.94
N LEU A 122 22.77 6.33 -3.99
CA LEU A 122 22.15 6.95 -2.83
C LEU A 122 20.86 6.26 -2.37
N GLY A 123 20.35 5.29 -3.15
CA GLY A 123 19.11 4.58 -2.86
C GLY A 123 17.91 5.50 -2.64
N MET A 124 16.97 5.06 -1.82
CA MET A 124 15.76 5.85 -1.51
C MET A 124 16.06 7.12 -0.70
N SER A 125 17.14 7.16 0.05
CA SER A 125 17.53 8.36 0.82
C SER A 125 17.81 9.55 -0.10
N GLY A 126 18.49 9.31 -1.26
CA GLY A 126 18.70 10.33 -2.27
C GLY A 126 17.39 10.84 -2.88
N SER A 127 16.43 9.95 -3.08
CA SER A 127 15.12 10.32 -3.63
C SER A 127 14.28 11.12 -2.63
N ILE A 128 14.36 10.78 -1.34
CA ILE A 128 13.69 11.54 -0.27
C ILE A 128 14.25 12.96 -0.21
N ALA A 129 15.58 13.11 -0.13
CA ALA A 129 16.23 14.42 -0.09
C ALA A 129 15.86 15.27 -1.31
N LYS A 130 15.82 14.67 -2.52
CA LYS A 130 15.44 15.39 -3.74
C LYS A 130 13.96 15.77 -3.78
N ALA A 131 13.07 14.93 -3.25
CA ALA A 131 11.66 15.27 -3.13
C ALA A 131 11.42 16.44 -2.18
N GLU A 132 12.13 16.48 -1.06
CA GLU A 132 12.09 17.59 -0.09
C GLU A 132 12.67 18.90 -0.67
N GLU A 133 13.74 18.81 -1.48
CA GLU A 133 14.28 19.96 -2.21
C GLU A 133 13.24 20.54 -3.17
N LEU A 134 12.65 19.69 -4.02
CA LEU A 134 11.61 20.08 -4.97
C LEU A 134 10.38 20.67 -4.28
N ALA A 135 9.99 20.12 -3.13
CA ALA A 135 8.86 20.63 -2.38
C ALA A 135 9.09 22.04 -1.81
N LYS A 136 10.34 22.43 -1.56
CA LYS A 136 10.69 23.80 -1.16
C LYS A 136 10.73 24.78 -2.34
N GLU A 137 11.06 24.29 -3.53
CA GLU A 137 11.21 25.11 -4.74
C GLU A 137 9.88 25.32 -5.48
N ILE A 138 8.97 24.34 -5.43
CA ILE A 138 7.73 24.35 -6.18
C ILE A 138 6.58 24.87 -5.31
N PRO A 139 5.97 26.02 -5.64
CA PRO A 139 4.82 26.51 -4.90
C PRO A 139 3.65 25.53 -4.95
N GLY A 140 2.96 25.34 -3.82
CA GLY A 140 1.83 24.41 -3.72
C GLY A 140 2.22 22.93 -3.73
N ALA A 141 3.52 22.61 -3.59
CA ALA A 141 3.99 21.23 -3.50
C ALA A 141 3.48 20.55 -2.23
N PHE A 142 3.08 19.28 -2.38
CA PHE A 142 2.62 18.43 -1.30
C PHE A 142 3.26 17.04 -1.42
N ILE A 143 3.86 16.57 -0.34
CA ILE A 143 4.38 15.21 -0.23
C ILE A 143 3.38 14.38 0.58
N PRO A 144 2.67 13.41 -0.04
CA PRO A 144 1.70 12.55 0.64
C PRO A 144 2.27 11.77 1.82
N GLY A 145 3.50 11.26 1.73
CA GLY A 145 4.22 10.63 2.84
C GLY A 145 3.61 9.28 3.25
N GLN A 146 3.66 8.30 2.38
CA GLN A 146 2.97 7.00 2.57
C GLN A 146 3.28 6.26 3.88
N PHE A 147 4.42 6.51 4.52
CA PHE A 147 4.84 5.81 5.75
C PHE A 147 4.31 6.46 7.03
N ASP A 148 3.96 7.76 6.97
CA ASP A 148 3.61 8.58 8.13
C ASP A 148 2.19 9.14 8.07
N ASN A 149 1.60 9.19 6.87
CA ASN A 149 0.29 9.79 6.65
C ASN A 149 -0.84 8.89 7.20
N PRO A 150 -1.62 9.35 8.19
CA PRO A 150 -2.68 8.57 8.82
C PRO A 150 -3.84 8.23 7.87
N ALA A 151 -3.99 8.93 6.76
CA ALA A 151 -4.98 8.58 5.72
C ALA A 151 -4.68 7.21 5.08
N ASN A 152 -3.44 6.71 5.17
CA ASN A 152 -3.09 5.38 4.69
C ASN A 152 -3.79 4.27 5.51
N PRO A 153 -3.53 4.07 6.81
CA PRO A 153 -4.26 3.06 7.56
C PRO A 153 -5.77 3.35 7.63
N GLN A 154 -6.18 4.61 7.62
CA GLN A 154 -7.60 4.98 7.60
C GLN A 154 -8.31 4.49 6.33
N ALA A 155 -7.68 4.54 5.16
CA ALA A 155 -8.24 3.99 3.92
C ALA A 155 -8.55 2.49 4.05
N HIS A 156 -7.68 1.73 4.69
CA HIS A 156 -7.89 0.30 4.89
C HIS A 156 -8.94 0.00 5.99
N PHE A 157 -9.02 0.85 7.01
CA PHE A 157 -10.08 0.77 8.01
C PHE A 157 -11.46 1.01 7.39
N GLU A 158 -11.58 1.98 6.49
CA GLU A 158 -12.86 2.38 5.88
C GLU A 158 -13.28 1.53 4.68
N THR A 159 -12.33 0.83 4.04
CA THR A 159 -12.62 0.09 2.81
C THR A 159 -12.23 -1.38 2.90
N THR A 160 -10.95 -1.71 2.98
CA THR A 160 -10.43 -3.08 2.92
C THR A 160 -10.99 -3.95 4.05
N GLY A 161 -11.03 -3.43 5.27
CA GLY A 161 -11.58 -4.14 6.43
C GLY A 161 -13.06 -4.47 6.27
N PRO A 162 -13.95 -3.48 6.02
CA PRO A 162 -15.36 -3.72 5.75
C PRO A 162 -15.61 -4.68 4.58
N GLU A 163 -14.88 -4.53 3.48
CA GLU A 163 -15.00 -5.40 2.32
C GLU A 163 -14.67 -6.87 2.68
N ILE A 164 -13.54 -7.11 3.37
CA ILE A 164 -13.17 -8.46 3.80
C ILE A 164 -14.23 -9.05 4.72
N TRP A 165 -14.72 -8.29 5.70
CA TRP A 165 -15.76 -8.73 6.61
C TRP A 165 -17.04 -9.12 5.90
N HIS A 166 -17.48 -8.29 4.97
CA HIS A 166 -18.66 -8.52 4.16
C HIS A 166 -18.49 -9.72 3.20
N ASP A 167 -17.35 -9.79 2.49
CA ASP A 167 -17.10 -10.83 1.49
C ASP A 167 -16.89 -12.23 2.10
N THR A 168 -16.66 -12.31 3.41
CA THR A 168 -16.55 -13.55 4.17
C THR A 168 -17.77 -13.85 5.04
N ASP A 169 -18.86 -13.06 4.92
CA ASP A 169 -20.03 -13.14 5.79
C ASP A 169 -19.68 -13.08 7.30
N GLY A 170 -18.55 -12.43 7.64
CA GLY A 170 -18.02 -12.37 9.00
C GLY A 170 -17.36 -13.67 9.48
N GLU A 171 -17.30 -14.70 8.65
CA GLU A 171 -16.67 -15.98 8.97
C GLU A 171 -15.16 -15.96 8.65
N ILE A 172 -14.40 -15.22 9.45
CA ILE A 172 -12.95 -15.08 9.32
C ILE A 172 -12.23 -15.45 10.62
N ALA A 173 -11.32 -16.41 10.55
CA ALA A 173 -10.50 -16.81 11.70
C ALA A 173 -9.24 -15.97 11.82
N ALA A 174 -8.59 -15.65 10.69
CA ALA A 174 -7.37 -14.87 10.67
C ALA A 174 -7.27 -13.99 9.40
N PHE A 175 -6.71 -12.81 9.56
CA PHE A 175 -6.29 -11.92 8.48
C PHE A 175 -4.76 -11.86 8.43
N VAL A 176 -4.18 -12.17 7.29
CA VAL A 176 -2.72 -12.20 7.07
C VAL A 176 -2.35 -11.16 6.03
N ALA A 177 -1.41 -10.28 6.33
CA ALA A 177 -0.94 -9.27 5.38
C ALA A 177 0.55 -8.96 5.52
N GLY A 178 1.23 -8.79 4.39
CA GLY A 178 2.61 -8.30 4.36
C GLY A 178 2.70 -6.84 4.80
N ALA A 179 3.67 -6.52 5.65
CA ALA A 179 3.90 -5.18 6.16
C ALA A 179 4.93 -4.43 5.32
N GLY A 180 4.47 -3.52 4.45
CA GLY A 180 5.29 -2.52 3.76
C GLY A 180 5.23 -1.18 4.51
N THR A 181 4.22 -0.36 4.24
CA THR A 181 3.96 0.88 4.99
C THR A 181 3.26 0.63 6.33
N GLY A 182 2.84 -0.59 6.61
CA GLY A 182 2.07 -0.94 7.80
C GLY A 182 0.57 -0.64 7.69
N GLY A 183 0.16 0.21 6.77
CA GLY A 183 -1.22 0.71 6.69
C GLY A 183 -2.27 -0.38 6.47
N THR A 184 -1.99 -1.34 5.58
CA THR A 184 -2.95 -2.43 5.27
C THR A 184 -3.21 -3.28 6.51
N VAL A 185 -2.17 -3.81 7.16
CA VAL A 185 -2.34 -4.68 8.32
C VAL A 185 -2.94 -3.94 9.51
N SER A 186 -2.53 -2.69 9.75
CA SER A 186 -3.00 -1.89 10.88
C SER A 186 -4.44 -1.40 10.68
N GLY A 187 -4.75 -0.83 9.51
CA GLY A 187 -6.10 -0.31 9.24
C GLY A 187 -7.15 -1.42 9.14
N THR A 188 -6.85 -2.48 8.39
CA THR A 188 -7.74 -3.66 8.30
C THR A 188 -7.86 -4.36 9.65
N GLY A 189 -6.73 -4.55 10.35
CA GLY A 189 -6.71 -5.17 11.67
C GLY A 189 -7.55 -4.40 12.68
N LYS A 190 -7.42 -3.07 12.73
CA LYS A 190 -8.25 -2.20 13.57
C LYS A 190 -9.74 -2.39 13.28
N TYR A 191 -10.14 -2.42 12.01
CA TYR A 191 -11.54 -2.65 11.67
C TYR A 191 -12.02 -4.03 12.10
N LEU A 192 -11.30 -5.09 11.74
CA LEU A 192 -11.68 -6.46 12.08
C LEU A 192 -11.77 -6.67 13.60
N LYS A 193 -10.83 -6.12 14.38
CA LYS A 193 -10.89 -6.15 15.85
C LYS A 193 -12.07 -5.36 16.42
N SER A 194 -12.54 -4.33 15.72
CA SER A 194 -13.71 -3.56 16.15
C SER A 194 -15.03 -4.33 16.00
N VAL A 195 -15.13 -5.20 15.00
CA VAL A 195 -16.34 -6.02 14.72
C VAL A 195 -16.25 -7.41 15.33
N SER A 196 -15.06 -7.98 15.46
CA SER A 196 -14.82 -9.28 16.09
C SER A 196 -13.43 -9.38 16.72
N LYS A 197 -13.37 -9.44 18.05
CA LYS A 197 -12.10 -9.57 18.79
C LYS A 197 -11.41 -10.93 18.59
N SER A 198 -12.14 -11.95 18.12
CA SER A 198 -11.62 -13.30 17.93
C SER A 198 -10.77 -13.45 16.64
N VAL A 199 -10.94 -12.56 15.67
CA VAL A 199 -10.14 -12.57 14.44
C VAL A 199 -8.68 -12.34 14.77
N LYS A 200 -7.81 -13.27 14.39
CA LYS A 200 -6.36 -13.08 14.51
C LYS A 200 -5.82 -12.21 13.40
N ILE A 201 -4.98 -11.25 13.74
CA ILE A 201 -4.32 -10.35 12.80
C ILE A 201 -2.84 -10.70 12.78
N ILE A 202 -2.35 -11.12 11.60
CA ILE A 202 -0.99 -11.62 11.42
C ILE A 202 -0.27 -10.72 10.41
N ALA A 203 0.79 -10.06 10.86
CA ALA A 203 1.69 -9.31 9.99
C ALA A 203 2.79 -10.23 9.45
N VAL A 204 3.12 -10.09 8.17
CA VAL A 204 4.24 -10.80 7.57
C VAL A 204 5.35 -9.83 7.24
N GLU A 205 6.58 -10.16 7.64
CA GLU A 205 7.80 -9.41 7.32
C GLU A 205 8.90 -10.32 6.76
N PRO A 206 9.89 -9.75 6.04
CA PRO A 206 11.00 -10.54 5.53
C PRO A 206 11.89 -11.06 6.67
N LYS A 207 12.23 -12.36 6.64
CA LYS A 207 13.12 -13.00 7.62
C LYS A 207 14.48 -12.33 7.72
N ASN A 208 14.99 -11.78 6.61
CA ASN A 208 16.27 -11.09 6.55
C ASN A 208 16.20 -9.62 7.00
N SER A 209 15.01 -9.11 7.31
CA SER A 209 14.79 -7.75 7.82
C SER A 209 13.61 -7.72 8.81
N PRO A 210 13.72 -8.47 9.94
CA PRO A 210 12.61 -8.68 10.86
C PRO A 210 12.45 -7.51 11.85
N VAL A 211 12.32 -6.29 11.33
CA VAL A 211 12.30 -5.06 12.14
C VAL A 211 11.06 -4.92 13.01
N LEU A 212 9.92 -5.48 12.59
CA LEU A 212 8.69 -5.47 13.40
C LEU A 212 8.80 -6.42 14.59
N SER A 213 9.58 -7.51 14.45
CA SER A 213 9.91 -8.45 15.53
C SER A 213 11.09 -7.99 16.41
N GLY A 214 11.61 -6.77 16.19
CA GLY A 214 12.72 -6.20 16.96
C GLY A 214 14.12 -6.65 16.50
N GLY A 215 14.25 -7.24 15.32
CA GLY A 215 15.53 -7.58 14.71
C GLY A 215 16.11 -6.44 13.87
N GLU A 216 17.24 -6.70 13.25
CA GLU A 216 17.95 -5.71 12.44
C GLU A 216 17.43 -5.64 11.01
N ALA A 217 17.52 -4.45 10.40
CA ALA A 217 17.22 -4.24 9.00
C ALA A 217 18.25 -4.94 8.10
N GLY A 218 17.77 -5.57 7.02
CA GLY A 218 18.64 -6.30 6.10
C GLY A 218 18.09 -6.36 4.67
N LYS A 219 18.93 -6.79 3.74
CA LYS A 219 18.52 -6.96 2.34
C LYS A 219 17.66 -8.20 2.16
N HIS A 220 16.58 -8.06 1.39
CA HIS A 220 15.67 -9.14 1.02
C HIS A 220 15.14 -8.96 -0.40
N GLY A 221 14.60 -10.03 -1.00
CA GLY A 221 14.04 -10.02 -2.37
C GLY A 221 12.53 -9.87 -2.44
N ILE A 222 11.82 -9.81 -1.31
CA ILE A 222 10.34 -9.76 -1.31
C ILE A 222 9.89 -8.33 -1.60
N GLN A 223 9.33 -8.10 -2.78
CA GLN A 223 8.91 -6.77 -3.21
C GLN A 223 7.62 -6.31 -2.53
N GLY A 224 7.58 -5.03 -2.15
CA GLY A 224 6.38 -4.37 -1.63
C GLY A 224 6.16 -4.47 -0.13
N ILE A 225 6.98 -5.24 0.58
CA ILE A 225 7.00 -5.32 2.04
C ILE A 225 8.43 -5.09 2.58
N GLY A 226 8.60 -4.97 3.89
CA GLY A 226 9.90 -4.81 4.52
C GLY A 226 10.57 -3.48 4.21
N ALA A 227 10.12 -2.41 4.86
CA ALA A 227 10.65 -1.06 4.66
C ALA A 227 12.04 -0.82 5.27
N ASN A 228 12.63 -1.81 5.94
CA ASN A 228 13.88 -1.71 6.71
C ASN A 228 13.83 -0.78 7.93
N PHE A 229 12.65 -0.37 8.33
CA PHE A 229 12.36 0.36 9.56
C PHE A 229 10.90 0.07 9.96
N VAL A 230 10.53 0.40 11.20
CA VAL A 230 9.14 0.30 11.65
C VAL A 230 8.40 1.56 11.20
N PRO A 231 7.44 1.45 10.23
CA PRO A 231 6.69 2.62 9.75
C PRO A 231 5.80 3.22 10.84
N HIS A 232 5.61 4.54 10.81
CA HIS A 232 4.70 5.21 11.76
C HIS A 232 3.25 4.73 11.62
N ASN A 233 2.85 4.34 10.41
CA ASN A 233 1.53 3.79 10.13
C ASN A 233 1.33 2.33 10.59
N TYR A 234 2.39 1.67 11.10
CA TYR A 234 2.27 0.35 11.69
C TYR A 234 1.81 0.47 13.15
N SER A 235 0.71 -0.18 13.49
CA SER A 235 0.21 -0.27 14.87
C SER A 235 0.22 -1.73 15.35
N GLY A 236 1.19 -2.05 16.19
CA GLY A 236 1.28 -3.37 16.84
C GLY A 236 0.11 -3.67 17.78
N GLU A 237 -0.65 -2.65 18.20
CA GLU A 237 -1.84 -2.82 19.06
C GLU A 237 -2.90 -3.75 18.44
N PHE A 238 -3.02 -3.72 17.11
CA PHE A 238 -4.02 -4.52 16.39
C PHE A 238 -3.45 -5.81 15.80
N VAL A 239 -2.15 -6.11 16.00
CA VAL A 239 -1.47 -7.27 15.46
C VAL A 239 -1.25 -8.30 16.56
N ASP A 240 -1.78 -9.50 16.38
CA ASP A 240 -1.64 -10.60 17.36
C ASP A 240 -0.31 -11.35 17.19
N GLU A 241 0.23 -11.39 15.94
CA GLU A 241 1.42 -12.16 15.62
C GLU A 241 2.19 -11.52 14.45
N VAL A 242 3.52 -11.60 14.49
CA VAL A 242 4.38 -11.24 13.36
C VAL A 242 5.12 -12.49 12.90
N VAL A 243 4.94 -12.86 11.63
CA VAL A 243 5.55 -14.03 10.99
C VAL A 243 6.62 -13.56 10.02
N THR A 244 7.81 -14.17 10.12
CA THR A 244 8.90 -13.92 9.19
C THR A 244 8.89 -14.94 8.05
N VAL A 245 9.10 -14.46 6.81
CA VAL A 245 9.17 -15.30 5.61
C VAL A 245 10.46 -14.99 4.85
N SER A 246 11.20 -16.01 4.44
CA SER A 246 12.39 -15.82 3.60
C SER A 246 12.00 -15.48 2.16
N THR A 247 12.97 -14.99 1.39
CA THR A 247 12.74 -14.73 -0.05
C THR A 247 12.38 -16.01 -0.79
N GLU A 248 13.03 -17.11 -0.46
CA GLU A 248 12.82 -18.44 -1.08
C GLU A 248 11.44 -19.03 -0.75
N GLU A 249 10.94 -18.79 0.46
CA GLU A 249 9.60 -19.24 0.88
C GLU A 249 8.47 -18.42 0.25
N ALA A 250 8.78 -17.18 -0.19
CA ALA A 250 7.81 -16.26 -0.79
C ALA A 250 7.62 -16.50 -2.29
N TYR A 251 8.51 -17.23 -2.96
CA TYR A 251 8.50 -17.55 -4.40
C TYR A 251 8.48 -19.07 -4.64
#